data_222495e1d01439dca219ab6470116beb
#
_entry.id   222495e1d01439dca219ab6470116beb
#
_cell.length_a   1.000
_cell.length_b   1.000
_cell.length_c   1.000
_cell.angle_alpha   90.00
_cell.angle_beta   90.00
_cell.angle_gamma   90.00
#
_symmetry.space_group_name_H-M   'P 1'
#
loop_
_entity.id
_entity.type
_entity.pdbx_description
1 polymer ?
#
loop_
_entity_poly.entity_id
_entity_poly.type
_entity_poly.pdbx_seq_one_letter_code
_entity_poly.pdbx_strand_id
1 'polypeptide(L)'
;MHEYRAHRDTELAAVMHRDPHVAHAEHHLRHLFRDLIAGAAAAGEVRDDIGADELAGYCIHALTAASTMPSTAAVRRLVDVTLAGLRPDG
;
A
#
# COMPACT_ATOMS: atom_id res chain seq x y z
N MET A 1 27.52 -3.26 21.17
CA MET A 1 27.36 -3.52 19.75
C MET A 1 25.92 -3.64 19.32
N HIS A 2 25.11 -4.42 20.03
CA HIS A 2 23.71 -4.55 19.70
C HIS A 2 22.96 -3.22 19.82
N GLU A 3 23.25 -2.44 20.84
CA GLU A 3 22.62 -1.14 21.03
C GLU A 3 22.93 -0.19 19.88
N TYR A 4 24.19 -0.21 19.43
CA TYR A 4 24.61 0.66 18.34
C TYR A 4 23.87 0.29 17.05
N ARG A 5 23.72 -0.99 16.77
CA ARG A 5 23.04 -1.46 15.57
C ARG A 5 21.56 -1.12 15.60
N ALA A 6 20.91 -1.35 16.73
CA ALA A 6 19.50 -1.02 16.89
C ALA A 6 19.25 0.47 16.75
N HIS A 7 20.15 1.28 17.34
CA HIS A 7 20.04 2.73 17.24
C HIS A 7 20.19 3.20 15.79
N ARG A 8 21.13 2.59 15.07
CA ARG A 8 21.36 2.94 13.68
C ARG A 8 20.17 2.60 12.80
N ASP A 9 19.57 1.44 13.02
CA ASP A 9 18.36 1.05 12.29
C ASP A 9 17.23 2.00 12.57
N THR A 10 17.08 2.43 13.81
CA THR A 10 16.05 3.39 14.21
C THR A 10 16.30 4.74 13.55
N GLU A 11 17.54 5.19 13.51
CA GLU A 11 17.89 6.44 12.84
C GLU A 11 17.61 6.38 11.35
N LEU A 12 17.96 5.27 10.74
CA LEU A 12 17.72 5.10 9.30
C LEU A 12 16.23 5.13 9.00
N ALA A 13 15.42 4.45 9.78
CA ALA A 13 13.98 4.46 9.62
C ALA A 13 13.43 5.87 9.83
N ALA A 14 13.92 6.60 10.82
CA ALA A 14 13.49 7.96 11.09
C ALA A 14 13.86 8.90 9.94
N VAL A 15 15.06 8.73 9.37
CA VAL A 15 15.50 9.54 8.24
C VAL A 15 14.63 9.26 7.03
N MET A 16 14.32 8.02 6.75
CA MET A 16 13.45 7.66 5.62
C MET A 16 12.06 8.23 5.78
N HIS A 17 11.50 8.19 6.98
CA HIS A 17 10.20 8.78 7.24
C HIS A 17 10.20 10.29 7.14
N ARG A 18 11.33 10.92 7.44
CA ARG A 18 11.47 12.37 7.37
C ARG A 18 11.88 12.87 6.01
N ASP A 19 12.29 11.99 5.11
CA ASP A 19 12.68 12.39 3.77
C ASP A 19 11.45 12.97 3.06
N PRO A 20 11.45 14.27 2.73
CA PRO A 20 10.28 14.88 2.11
C PRO A 20 9.96 14.30 0.74
N HIS A 21 10.96 13.79 0.03
CA HIS A 21 10.71 13.16 -1.28
C HIS A 21 9.96 11.85 -1.13
N VAL A 22 10.36 11.02 -0.16
CA VAL A 22 9.69 9.73 0.08
C VAL A 22 8.28 9.96 0.60
N ALA A 23 8.11 10.84 1.59
CA ALA A 23 6.80 11.15 2.15
C ALA A 23 5.88 11.74 1.09
N HIS A 24 6.40 12.62 0.25
CA HIS A 24 5.63 13.24 -0.82
C HIS A 24 5.22 12.21 -1.87
N ALA A 25 6.12 11.31 -2.25
CA ALA A 25 5.84 10.27 -3.21
C ALA A 25 4.77 9.30 -2.70
N GLU A 26 4.85 8.89 -1.44
CA GLU A 26 3.85 8.03 -0.82
C GLU A 26 2.49 8.71 -0.78
N HIS A 27 2.46 9.97 -0.39
CA HIS A 27 1.24 10.74 -0.31
C HIS A 27 0.59 10.89 -1.68
N HIS A 28 1.40 11.17 -2.69
CA HIS A 28 0.94 11.31 -4.07
C HIS A 28 0.37 9.98 -4.58
N LEU A 29 1.06 8.88 -4.33
CA LEU A 29 0.63 7.56 -4.73
C LEU A 29 -0.69 7.19 -4.05
N ARG A 30 -0.82 7.49 -2.77
CA ARG A 30 -2.06 7.24 -2.03
C ARG A 30 -3.23 8.02 -2.61
N HIS A 31 -3.02 9.28 -2.94
CA HIS A 31 -4.04 10.10 -3.57
C HIS A 31 -4.45 9.54 -4.93
N LEU A 32 -3.48 9.11 -5.71
CA LEU A 32 -3.74 8.53 -7.02
C LEU A 32 -4.60 7.27 -6.89
N PHE A 33 -4.22 6.36 -5.99
CA PHE A 33 -5.02 5.16 -5.75
C PHE A 33 -6.42 5.49 -5.24
N ARG A 34 -6.52 6.45 -4.31
CA ARG A 34 -7.81 6.86 -3.78
C ARG A 34 -8.72 7.37 -4.90
N ASP A 35 -8.20 8.22 -5.78
CA ASP A 35 -9.00 8.78 -6.87
C ASP A 35 -9.44 7.70 -7.85
N LEU A 36 -8.56 6.76 -8.17
CA LEU A 36 -8.90 5.65 -9.05
C LEU A 36 -9.98 4.76 -8.44
N ILE A 37 -9.82 4.45 -7.16
CA ILE A 37 -10.78 3.60 -6.44
C ILE A 37 -12.12 4.31 -6.29
N ALA A 38 -12.11 5.59 -5.97
CA ALA A 38 -13.35 6.37 -5.84
C ALA A 38 -14.11 6.42 -7.16
N GLY A 39 -13.39 6.61 -8.27
CA GLY A 39 -14.00 6.60 -9.60
C GLY A 39 -14.58 5.23 -9.96
N ALA A 40 -13.86 4.18 -9.66
CA ALA A 40 -14.33 2.82 -9.91
C ALA A 40 -15.52 2.44 -9.02
N ALA A 41 -15.50 2.89 -7.78
CA ALA A 41 -16.63 2.67 -6.87
C ALA A 41 -17.88 3.39 -7.36
N ALA A 42 -17.73 4.61 -7.85
CA ALA A 42 -18.86 5.37 -8.43
C ALA A 42 -19.42 4.69 -9.68
N ALA A 43 -18.57 3.97 -10.42
CA ALA A 43 -18.99 3.20 -11.58
C ALA A 43 -19.51 1.80 -11.23
N GLY A 44 -19.53 1.44 -9.95
CA GLY A 44 -19.99 0.12 -9.51
C GLY A 44 -19.00 -1.01 -9.71
N GLU A 45 -17.76 -0.70 -10.03
CA GLU A 45 -16.71 -1.70 -10.30
C GLU A 45 -15.93 -2.10 -9.07
N VAL A 46 -15.96 -1.27 -8.02
CA VAL A 46 -15.27 -1.50 -6.76
C VAL A 46 -16.29 -1.33 -5.64
N ARG A 47 -16.10 -2.08 -4.56
CA ARG A 47 -16.97 -1.99 -3.39
C ARG A 47 -16.99 -0.57 -2.82
N ASP A 48 -18.13 -0.14 -2.32
CA ASP A 48 -18.29 1.20 -1.77
C ASP A 48 -18.66 1.20 -0.28
N ASP A 49 -18.63 0.03 0.36
CA ASP A 49 -18.90 -0.12 1.79
C ASP A 49 -17.71 0.24 2.65
N ILE A 50 -16.53 0.39 2.05
CA ILE A 50 -15.30 0.81 2.71
C ILE A 50 -14.80 2.06 1.99
N GLY A 51 -14.37 3.06 2.74
CA GLY A 51 -13.91 4.31 2.15
C GLY A 51 -12.75 4.11 1.17
N ALA A 52 -12.73 4.89 0.11
CA ALA A 52 -11.68 4.80 -0.92
C ALA A 52 -10.30 5.04 -0.33
N ASP A 53 -10.17 5.91 0.66
CA ASP A 53 -8.91 6.18 1.35
C ASP A 53 -8.38 4.92 2.05
N GLU A 54 -9.27 4.21 2.72
CA GLU A 54 -8.88 2.98 3.42
C GLU A 54 -8.49 1.90 2.43
N LEU A 55 -9.25 1.74 1.35
CA LEU A 55 -8.93 0.76 0.30
C LEU A 55 -7.60 1.10 -0.38
N ALA A 56 -7.34 2.38 -0.61
CA ALA A 56 -6.05 2.83 -1.16
C ALA A 56 -4.89 2.43 -0.24
N GLY A 57 -5.08 2.57 1.08
CA GLY A 57 -4.10 2.14 2.06
C GLY A 57 -3.81 0.65 1.98
N TYR A 58 -4.84 -0.16 1.82
CA TYR A 58 -4.68 -1.61 1.68
C TYR A 58 -3.88 -1.95 0.43
N CYS A 59 -4.14 -1.28 -0.69
CA CYS A 59 -3.41 -1.50 -1.92
C CYS A 59 -1.93 -1.14 -1.78
N ILE A 60 -1.63 -0.03 -1.12
CA ILE A 60 -0.25 0.40 -0.89
C ILE A 60 0.49 -0.61 -0.02
N HIS A 61 -0.16 -1.09 1.05
CA HIS A 61 0.44 -2.11 1.92
C HIS A 61 0.64 -3.43 1.18
N ALA A 62 -0.27 -3.78 0.28
CA ALA A 62 -0.10 -4.96 -0.55
C ALA A 62 1.13 -4.84 -1.46
N LEU A 63 1.35 -3.67 -2.04
CA LEU A 63 2.55 -3.42 -2.84
C LEU A 63 3.82 -3.54 -2.01
N THR A 64 3.79 -3.04 -0.78
CA THR A 64 4.92 -3.18 0.14
C THR A 64 5.17 -4.66 0.45
N ALA A 65 4.11 -5.42 0.72
CA ALA A 65 4.22 -6.85 0.99
C ALA A 65 4.76 -7.59 -0.23
N ALA A 66 4.36 -7.19 -1.43
CA ALA A 66 4.82 -7.82 -2.67
C ALA A 66 6.34 -7.79 -2.80
N SER A 67 6.97 -6.72 -2.32
CA SER A 67 8.43 -6.57 -2.41
C SER A 67 9.19 -7.60 -1.57
N THR A 68 8.52 -8.26 -0.63
CA THR A 68 9.12 -9.28 0.25
C THR A 68 8.72 -10.70 -0.13
N MET A 69 7.93 -10.87 -1.17
CA MET A 69 7.46 -12.19 -1.57
C MET A 69 8.58 -13.02 -2.19
N PRO A 70 8.60 -14.33 -1.93
CA PRO A 70 9.71 -15.18 -2.37
C PRO A 70 9.69 -15.54 -3.86
N SER A 71 8.59 -15.32 -4.55
CA SER A 71 8.48 -15.71 -5.96
C SER A 71 7.46 -14.87 -6.70
N THR A 72 7.55 -14.88 -8.02
CA THR A 72 6.58 -14.23 -8.89
C THR A 72 5.19 -14.83 -8.71
N ALA A 73 5.11 -16.13 -8.50
CA ALA A 73 3.83 -16.80 -8.26
C ALA A 73 3.17 -16.29 -6.98
N ALA A 74 3.96 -16.08 -5.92
CA ALA A 74 3.45 -15.55 -4.66
C ALA A 74 2.94 -14.11 -4.84
N VAL A 75 3.65 -13.28 -5.60
CA VAL A 75 3.21 -11.92 -5.91
C VAL A 75 1.89 -11.96 -6.66
N ARG A 76 1.76 -12.85 -7.64
CA ARG A 76 0.52 -12.97 -8.42
C ARG A 76 -0.66 -13.34 -7.54
N ARG A 77 -0.47 -14.28 -6.59
CA ARG A 77 -1.51 -14.65 -5.66
C ARG A 77 -1.93 -13.48 -4.77
N LEU A 78 -0.96 -12.70 -4.31
CA LEU A 78 -1.23 -11.51 -3.50
C LEU A 78 -2.08 -10.50 -4.29
N VAL A 79 -1.71 -10.26 -5.54
CA VAL A 79 -2.45 -9.35 -6.42
C VAL A 79 -3.88 -9.87 -6.62
N ASP A 80 -4.04 -11.15 -6.89
CA ASP A 80 -5.36 -11.76 -7.10
C ASP A 80 -6.24 -11.62 -5.86
N VAL A 81 -5.69 -11.87 -4.68
CA VAL A 81 -6.43 -11.73 -3.44
C VAL A 81 -6.81 -10.28 -3.18
N THR A 82 -5.88 -9.36 -3.43
CA THR A 82 -6.13 -7.94 -3.24
C THR A 82 -7.24 -7.45 -4.18
N LEU A 83 -7.17 -7.83 -5.45
CA LEU A 83 -8.18 -7.43 -6.43
C LEU A 83 -9.54 -8.05 -6.11
N ALA A 84 -9.55 -9.30 -5.65
CA ALA A 84 -10.80 -9.95 -5.25
C ALA A 84 -11.46 -9.21 -4.09
N GLY A 85 -10.66 -8.69 -3.17
CA GLY A 85 -11.16 -7.92 -2.03
C GLY A 85 -11.77 -6.58 -2.41
N LEU A 86 -11.49 -6.09 -3.60
CA LEU A 86 -12.05 -4.81 -4.08
C LEU A 86 -13.40 -4.98 -4.78
N ARG A 87 -13.81 -6.19 -5.09
CA ARG A 87 -15.06 -6.43 -5.81
C ARG A 87 -16.27 -5.95 -5.02
N PRO A 88 -17.30 -5.42 -5.71
CA PRO A 88 -18.45 -4.84 -5.03
C PRO A 88 -19.26 -5.80 -4.19
N ASP A 89 -19.39 -7.02 -4.59
CA ASP A 89 -20.18 -8.00 -3.83
C ASP A 89 -19.32 -9.17 -3.43
N GLY A 90 -18.52 -8.89 -2.46
CA GLY A 90 -17.57 -9.86 -1.94
C GLY A 90 -18.09 -11.22 -1.58
#